data_b5c30d13bfd9ba643cc6353a6eff1252
#
_entry.id   b5c30d13bfd9ba643cc6353a6eff1252
#
_cell.length_a   1.000
_cell.length_b   1.000
_cell.length_c   1.000
_cell.angle_alpha   90.00
_cell.angle_beta   90.00
_cell.angle_gamma   90.00
#
_symmetry.space_group_name_H-M   'P 1'
#
loop_
_entity.id
_entity.type
_entity.pdbx_description
1 polymer ?
#
loop_
_entity_poly.entity_id
_entity_poly.type
_entity_poly.pdbx_seq_one_letter_code
_entity_poly.pdbx_strand_id
1 'polypeptide(L)'
;MKNLRTYVNEHKKLFAIIGLIFIICLECCVFPVGNFAYGGNIAISLINLAAAIGIGKCVGEIEAMLLPKVTWLFILLLNVGVTVMGMVARYFLEYGEVSNTYNFTLKNILMHTVIMLLLSMMFWMQTKRKVV
;
A
#
# COMPACT_ATOMS: atom_id res chain seq x y z
N MET A 1 8.50 4.28 32.35
CA MET A 1 7.77 3.98 31.10
C MET A 1 8.73 3.28 30.13
N LYS A 2 8.46 2.01 29.74
CA LYS A 2 9.23 1.38 28.66
C LYS A 2 9.05 2.22 27.40
N ASN A 3 10.13 2.58 26.74
CA ASN A 3 10.07 3.37 25.52
C ASN A 3 9.29 2.56 24.46
N LEU A 4 8.37 3.19 23.74
CA LEU A 4 7.56 2.55 22.69
C LEU A 4 8.42 1.67 21.75
N ARG A 5 9.63 2.14 21.43
CA ARG A 5 10.61 1.41 20.62
C ARG A 5 11.03 0.09 21.24
N THR A 6 11.20 0.02 22.56
CA THR A 6 11.54 -1.20 23.29
C THR A 6 10.38 -2.20 23.24
N TYR A 7 9.16 -1.72 23.46
CA TYR A 7 7.96 -2.53 23.40
C TYR A 7 7.72 -3.13 22.00
N VAL A 8 7.87 -2.33 20.93
CA VAL A 8 7.77 -2.81 19.54
C VAL A 8 8.84 -3.86 19.24
N ASN A 9 10.06 -3.70 19.75
CA ASN A 9 11.14 -4.65 19.56
C ASN A 9 10.90 -5.99 20.27
N GLU A 10 10.28 -5.97 21.44
CA GLU A 10 9.92 -7.18 22.20
C GLU A 10 8.79 -7.96 21.49
N HIS A 11 7.91 -7.29 20.75
CA HIS A 11 6.73 -7.87 20.11
C HIS A 11 6.75 -7.81 18.58
N LYS A 12 7.94 -7.90 17.97
CA LYS A 12 8.14 -7.71 16.52
C LYS A 12 7.20 -8.53 15.64
N LYS A 13 6.96 -9.81 15.98
CA LYS A 13 6.08 -10.68 15.18
C LYS A 13 4.63 -10.20 15.20
N LEU A 14 4.12 -9.79 16.34
CA LEU A 14 2.76 -9.29 16.50
C LEU A 14 2.58 -7.98 15.72
N PHE A 15 3.53 -7.05 15.88
CA PHE A 15 3.49 -5.77 15.15
C PHE A 15 3.64 -5.95 13.64
N ALA A 16 4.43 -6.93 13.19
CA ALA A 16 4.54 -7.24 11.77
C ALA A 16 3.20 -7.75 11.19
N ILE A 17 2.49 -8.62 11.91
CA ILE A 17 1.17 -9.13 11.49
C ILE A 17 0.14 -8.00 11.45
N ILE A 18 0.07 -7.20 12.50
CA ILE A 18 -0.85 -6.06 12.58
C ILE A 18 -0.54 -5.06 11.46
N GLY A 19 0.75 -4.75 11.24
CA GLY A 19 1.20 -3.88 10.18
C GLY A 19 0.82 -4.40 8.80
N LEU A 20 0.96 -5.70 8.54
CA LEU A 20 0.58 -6.33 7.29
C LEU A 20 -0.93 -6.25 7.03
N ILE A 21 -1.75 -6.55 8.05
CA ILE A 21 -3.20 -6.42 7.96
C ILE A 21 -3.58 -4.96 7.66
N PHE A 22 -2.97 -4.02 8.36
CA PHE A 22 -3.21 -2.59 8.15
C PHE A 22 -2.83 -2.15 6.73
N ILE A 23 -1.70 -2.60 6.20
CA ILE A 23 -1.27 -2.34 4.82
C ILE A 23 -2.30 -2.88 3.81
N ILE A 24 -2.77 -4.11 3.98
CA ILE A 24 -3.80 -4.69 3.11
C ILE A 24 -5.09 -3.86 3.15
N CYS A 25 -5.54 -3.44 4.33
CA CYS A 25 -6.72 -2.56 4.45
C CYS A 25 -6.51 -1.21 3.73
N LEU A 26 -5.34 -0.62 3.86
CA LEU A 26 -5.00 0.62 3.17
C LEU A 26 -5.01 0.45 1.64
N GLU A 27 -4.45 -0.63 1.13
CA GLU A 27 -4.47 -0.94 -0.30
C GLU A 27 -5.90 -1.12 -0.83
N CYS A 28 -6.78 -1.77 -0.07
CA CYS A 28 -8.21 -1.86 -0.41
C CYS A 28 -8.86 -0.48 -0.53
N CYS A 29 -8.50 0.47 0.34
CA CYS A 29 -9.05 1.82 0.32
C CYS A 29 -8.54 2.67 -0.85
N VAL A 30 -7.31 2.39 -1.32
CA VAL A 30 -6.65 3.19 -2.38
C VAL A 30 -7.02 2.74 -3.76
N PHE A 31 -7.34 1.47 -3.94
CA PHE A 31 -7.72 1.01 -5.27
C PHE A 31 -8.94 1.80 -5.77
N PRO A 32 -8.83 2.51 -6.93
CA PRO A 32 -9.87 3.42 -7.40
C PRO A 32 -11.22 2.73 -7.57
N VAL A 33 -12.30 3.45 -7.34
CA VAL A 33 -13.68 2.93 -7.38
C VAL A 33 -14.45 3.57 -8.54
N GLY A 34 -15.17 2.77 -9.31
CA GLY A 34 -16.09 3.23 -10.36
C GLY A 34 -15.41 4.01 -11.48
N ASN A 35 -16.12 4.99 -12.04
CA ASN A 35 -15.64 5.87 -13.11
C ASN A 35 -14.49 6.80 -12.69
N PHE A 36 -14.01 6.67 -11.49
CA PHE A 36 -12.95 7.49 -10.91
C PHE A 36 -11.56 6.88 -11.09
N ALA A 37 -11.42 5.91 -11.99
CA ALA A 37 -10.14 5.40 -12.41
C ALA A 37 -9.27 6.51 -13.04
N TYR A 38 -7.96 6.33 -12.98
CA TYR A 38 -7.00 7.27 -13.55
C TYR A 38 -7.31 7.57 -15.03
N GLY A 39 -7.53 8.84 -15.37
CA GLY A 39 -7.80 9.31 -16.74
C GLY A 39 -9.22 9.77 -17.03
N GLY A 40 -10.12 9.78 -16.04
CA GLY A 40 -11.44 10.39 -16.14
C GLY A 40 -11.41 11.91 -15.89
N ASN A 41 -12.04 12.37 -14.84
CA ASN A 41 -12.02 13.77 -14.43
C ASN A 41 -10.65 14.12 -13.77
N ILE A 42 -10.02 15.21 -14.19
CA ILE A 42 -8.70 15.65 -13.69
C ILE A 42 -8.72 15.84 -12.16
N ALA A 43 -9.75 16.47 -11.62
CA ALA A 43 -9.86 16.70 -10.17
C ALA A 43 -9.87 15.37 -9.39
N ILE A 44 -10.62 14.40 -9.87
CA ILE A 44 -10.72 13.08 -9.24
C ILE A 44 -9.42 12.29 -9.38
N SER A 45 -8.75 12.39 -10.55
CA SER A 45 -7.43 11.79 -10.74
C SER A 45 -6.39 12.36 -9.79
N LEU A 46 -6.44 13.67 -9.51
CA LEU A 46 -5.56 14.31 -8.53
C LEU A 46 -5.86 13.86 -7.09
N ILE A 47 -7.13 13.71 -6.73
CA ILE A 47 -7.53 13.18 -5.40
C ILE A 47 -7.04 11.74 -5.24
N ASN A 48 -7.24 10.89 -6.25
CA ASN A 48 -6.76 9.51 -6.22
C ASN A 48 -5.23 9.45 -6.11
N LEU A 49 -4.52 10.30 -6.84
CA LEU A 49 -3.06 10.38 -6.76
C LEU A 49 -2.60 10.86 -5.37
N ALA A 50 -3.25 11.88 -4.80
CA ALA A 50 -2.94 12.37 -3.45
C ALA A 50 -3.18 11.28 -2.39
N ALA A 51 -4.28 10.53 -2.51
CA ALA A 51 -4.57 9.39 -1.65
C ALA A 51 -3.50 8.29 -1.80
N ALA A 52 -3.12 7.94 -3.02
CA ALA A 52 -2.07 6.97 -3.30
C ALA A 52 -0.71 7.40 -2.70
N ILE A 53 -0.35 8.68 -2.82
CA ILE A 53 0.87 9.23 -2.20
C ILE A 53 0.81 9.09 -0.67
N GLY A 54 -0.31 9.48 -0.04
CA GLY A 54 -0.50 9.39 1.41
C GLY A 54 -0.36 7.96 1.91
N ILE A 55 -0.99 7.01 1.25
CA ILE A 55 -0.97 5.60 1.64
C ILE A 55 0.37 4.96 1.29
N GLY A 56 0.94 5.23 0.13
CA GLY A 56 2.28 4.76 -0.22
C GLY A 56 3.33 5.22 0.78
N LYS A 57 3.18 6.46 1.31
CA LYS A 57 4.02 6.96 2.40
C LYS A 57 3.82 6.14 3.68
N CYS A 58 2.59 5.93 4.13
CA CYS A 58 2.30 5.13 5.32
C CYS A 58 2.84 3.70 5.18
N VAL A 59 2.61 3.05 4.04
CA VAL A 59 3.13 1.70 3.74
C VAL A 59 4.65 1.67 3.83
N GLY A 60 5.34 2.54 3.11
CA GLY A 60 6.80 2.58 3.08
C GLY A 60 7.42 2.90 4.45
N GLU A 61 6.81 3.79 5.24
CA GLU A 61 7.28 4.10 6.59
C GLU A 61 7.08 2.91 7.55
N ILE A 62 5.93 2.24 7.51
CA ILE A 62 5.65 1.05 8.35
C ILE A 62 6.64 -0.07 7.99
N GLU A 63 6.85 -0.35 6.71
CA GLU A 63 7.81 -1.36 6.26
C GLU A 63 9.24 -1.04 6.68
N ALA A 64 9.67 0.22 6.57
CA ALA A 64 11.00 0.62 7.01
C ALA A 64 11.19 0.47 8.52
N MET A 65 10.13 0.68 9.31
CA MET A 65 10.17 0.48 10.76
C MET A 65 10.19 -0.99 11.14
N LEU A 66 9.37 -1.83 10.49
CA LEU A 66 9.24 -3.24 10.80
C LEU A 66 10.39 -4.08 10.22
N LEU A 67 10.85 -3.72 9.01
CA LEU A 67 11.78 -4.49 8.19
C LEU A 67 13.01 -3.65 7.75
N PRO A 68 13.75 -3.04 8.68
CA PRO A 68 14.85 -2.13 8.31
C PRO A 68 16.06 -2.82 7.67
N LYS A 69 16.24 -4.13 7.93
CA LYS A 69 17.42 -4.89 7.49
C LYS A 69 17.21 -5.77 6.27
N VAL A 70 16.01 -5.75 5.69
CA VAL A 70 15.71 -6.55 4.50
C VAL A 70 16.24 -5.92 3.21
N THR A 71 16.37 -6.75 2.17
CA THR A 71 16.79 -6.29 0.85
C THR A 71 15.64 -5.56 0.13
N TRP A 72 15.99 -4.67 -0.78
CA TRP A 72 15.00 -3.96 -1.59
C TRP A 72 14.13 -4.92 -2.42
N LEU A 73 14.70 -6.06 -2.86
CA LEU A 73 13.96 -7.07 -3.62
C LEU A 73 12.86 -7.72 -2.78
N PHE A 74 13.14 -8.00 -1.50
CA PHE A 74 12.13 -8.54 -0.59
C PHE A 74 10.96 -7.56 -0.39
N ILE A 75 11.27 -6.28 -0.18
CA ILE A 75 10.23 -5.24 -0.05
C ILE A 75 9.43 -5.11 -1.34
N LEU A 76 10.06 -5.17 -2.51
CA LEU A 76 9.38 -5.15 -3.79
C LEU A 76 8.36 -6.31 -3.90
N LEU A 77 8.80 -7.53 -3.61
CA LEU A 77 7.94 -8.71 -3.66
C LEU A 77 6.81 -8.65 -2.62
N LEU A 78 7.11 -8.15 -1.42
CA LEU A 78 6.11 -7.94 -0.38
C LEU A 78 5.04 -6.95 -0.85
N ASN A 79 5.44 -5.81 -1.41
CA ASN A 79 4.52 -4.79 -1.91
C ASN A 79 3.66 -5.30 -3.07
N VAL A 80 4.23 -6.06 -4.01
CA VAL A 80 3.45 -6.72 -5.07
C VAL A 80 2.40 -7.65 -4.45
N GLY A 81 2.79 -8.50 -3.51
CA GLY A 81 1.88 -9.43 -2.84
C GLY A 81 0.76 -8.70 -2.09
N VAL A 82 1.11 -7.66 -1.32
CA VAL A 82 0.14 -6.87 -0.55
C VAL A 82 -0.82 -6.13 -1.48
N THR A 83 -0.33 -5.50 -2.54
CA THR A 83 -1.17 -4.80 -3.52
C THR A 83 -2.13 -5.76 -4.21
N VAL A 84 -1.66 -6.93 -4.64
CA VAL A 84 -2.52 -7.97 -5.24
C VAL A 84 -3.56 -8.46 -4.22
N MET A 85 -3.18 -8.71 -2.98
CA MET A 85 -4.13 -9.11 -1.93
C MET A 85 -5.16 -8.02 -1.66
N GLY A 86 -4.76 -6.75 -1.63
CA GLY A 86 -5.67 -5.62 -1.49
C GLY A 86 -6.69 -5.54 -2.64
N MET A 87 -6.23 -5.72 -3.87
CA MET A 87 -7.12 -5.75 -5.05
C MET A 87 -8.09 -6.94 -4.99
N VAL A 88 -7.63 -8.13 -4.63
CA VAL A 88 -8.46 -9.33 -4.48
C VAL A 88 -9.50 -9.13 -3.38
N ALA A 89 -9.10 -8.60 -2.22
CA ALA A 89 -10.04 -8.28 -1.15
C ALA A 89 -11.09 -7.27 -1.61
N ARG A 90 -10.69 -6.22 -2.32
CA ARG A 90 -11.60 -5.22 -2.90
C ARG A 90 -12.58 -5.84 -3.88
N TYR A 91 -12.11 -6.73 -4.76
CA TYR A 91 -12.97 -7.45 -5.70
C TYR A 91 -14.08 -8.21 -4.99
N PHE A 92 -13.78 -8.92 -3.91
CA PHE A 92 -14.78 -9.66 -3.14
C PHE A 92 -15.73 -8.76 -2.35
N LEU A 93 -15.25 -7.64 -1.82
CA LEU A 93 -16.09 -6.68 -1.10
C LEU A 93 -17.08 -5.96 -2.00
N GLU A 94 -16.71 -5.73 -3.26
CA GLU A 94 -17.49 -4.97 -4.23
C GLU A 94 -18.02 -5.86 -5.36
N TYR A 95 -18.16 -7.15 -5.11
CA TYR A 95 -18.66 -8.09 -6.12
C TYR A 95 -20.05 -7.67 -6.64
N GLY A 96 -20.15 -7.51 -7.98
CA GLY A 96 -21.38 -7.06 -8.65
C GLY A 96 -21.54 -5.53 -8.74
N GLU A 97 -20.71 -4.75 -8.06
CA GLU A 97 -20.71 -3.30 -8.16
C GLU A 97 -20.01 -2.78 -9.42
N VAL A 98 -20.27 -1.53 -9.78
CA VAL A 98 -19.70 -0.89 -10.99
C VAL A 98 -18.17 -0.86 -10.97
N SER A 99 -17.56 -0.76 -9.80
CA SER A 99 -16.12 -0.76 -9.63
C SER A 99 -15.44 -2.04 -10.15
N ASN A 100 -16.10 -3.20 -10.05
CA ASN A 100 -15.57 -4.48 -10.52
C ASN A 100 -15.38 -4.52 -12.03
N THR A 101 -16.27 -3.90 -12.79
CA THR A 101 -16.18 -3.88 -14.26
C THR A 101 -15.24 -2.80 -14.78
N TYR A 102 -15.09 -1.69 -14.06
CA TYR A 102 -14.34 -0.53 -14.50
C TYR A 102 -12.90 -0.51 -14.04
N ASN A 103 -12.67 -0.85 -12.77
CA ASN A 103 -11.35 -0.74 -12.15
C ASN A 103 -10.49 -1.99 -12.35
N PHE A 104 -11.09 -3.15 -12.51
CA PHE A 104 -10.41 -4.41 -12.73
C PHE A 104 -10.05 -4.67 -14.21
N THR A 105 -9.87 -3.61 -14.99
CA THR A 105 -9.24 -3.70 -16.31
C THR A 105 -7.73 -3.89 -16.14
N LEU A 106 -7.11 -4.62 -17.06
CA LEU A 106 -5.66 -4.85 -17.04
C LEU A 106 -4.88 -3.53 -16.95
N LYS A 107 -5.32 -2.50 -17.67
CA LYS A 107 -4.71 -1.16 -17.64
C LYS A 107 -4.72 -0.57 -16.24
N ASN A 108 -5.86 -0.57 -15.57
CA ASN A 108 -6.01 0.03 -14.24
C ASN A 108 -5.26 -0.76 -13.18
N ILE A 109 -5.28 -2.09 -13.25
CA ILE A 109 -4.50 -2.96 -12.35
C ILE A 109 -3.01 -2.66 -12.48
N LEU A 110 -2.48 -2.62 -13.71
CA LEU A 110 -1.07 -2.32 -13.94
C LEU A 110 -0.69 -0.91 -13.49
N MET A 111 -1.50 0.09 -13.83
CA MET A 111 -1.24 1.48 -13.41
C MET A 111 -1.23 1.61 -11.89
N HIS A 112 -2.24 1.06 -11.22
CA HIS A 112 -2.32 1.10 -9.76
C HIS A 112 -1.11 0.41 -9.12
N THR A 113 -0.81 -0.81 -9.56
CA THR A 113 0.33 -1.58 -9.04
C THR A 113 1.65 -0.80 -9.21
N VAL A 114 1.92 -0.25 -10.39
CA VAL A 114 3.14 0.52 -10.63
C VAL A 114 3.21 1.76 -9.76
N ILE A 115 2.13 2.52 -9.65
CA ILE A 115 2.08 3.72 -8.81
C ILE A 115 2.36 3.37 -7.35
N MET A 116 1.68 2.36 -6.81
CA MET A 116 1.84 1.96 -5.42
C MET A 116 3.24 1.42 -5.13
N LEU A 117 3.80 0.61 -6.04
CA LEU A 117 5.18 0.12 -5.91
C LEU A 117 6.20 1.26 -5.89
N LEU A 118 6.09 2.21 -6.82
CA LEU A 118 7.01 3.35 -6.88
C LEU A 118 6.93 4.20 -5.62
N LEU A 119 5.73 4.50 -5.15
CA LEU A 119 5.53 5.33 -3.96
C LEU A 119 6.02 4.63 -2.69
N SER A 120 5.58 3.40 -2.44
CA SER A 120 5.98 2.66 -1.23
C SER A 120 7.49 2.41 -1.19
N MET A 121 8.11 2.03 -2.30
CA MET A 121 9.56 1.83 -2.40
C MET A 121 10.34 3.13 -2.16
N MET A 122 9.88 4.23 -2.73
CA MET A 122 10.50 5.54 -2.53
C MET A 122 10.50 5.94 -1.05
N PHE A 123 9.34 5.84 -0.39
CA PHE A 123 9.22 6.19 1.02
C PHE A 123 9.93 5.21 1.94
N TRP A 124 9.92 3.93 1.62
CA TRP A 124 10.71 2.93 2.35
C TRP A 124 12.21 3.26 2.30
N MET A 125 12.75 3.56 1.12
CA MET A 125 14.16 3.93 0.98
C MET A 125 14.51 5.21 1.74
N GLN A 126 13.64 6.23 1.69
CA GLN A 126 13.85 7.48 2.42
C GLN A 126 13.84 7.26 3.94
N THR A 127 12.89 6.49 4.45
CA THR A 127 12.75 6.22 5.88
C THR A 127 13.84 5.31 6.39
N LYS A 128 14.22 4.28 5.62
CA LYS A 128 15.33 3.39 5.96
C LYS A 128 16.63 4.16 6.20
N ARG A 129 16.94 5.17 5.34
CA ARG A 129 18.12 6.02 5.51
C ARG A 129 18.13 6.82 6.81
N LYS A 130 16.97 7.09 7.41
CA LYS A 130 16.85 7.83 8.68
C LYS A 130 16.89 6.91 9.90
N VAL A 131 16.59 5.63 9.74
CA VAL A 131 16.50 4.65 10.84
C VAL A 131 17.80 3.85 10.98
N VAL A 132 18.56 3.70 9.93
CA VAL A 132 19.90 3.05 9.91
C VAL A 132 20.98 4.09 10.00
#